data_0b3db2fe46065cbe6cfa320c4afb7ca6
#
_entry.id   0b3db2fe46065cbe6cfa320c4afb7ca6
#
_cell.length_a   1.000
_cell.length_b   1.000
_cell.length_c   1.000
_cell.angle_alpha   90.00
_cell.angle_beta   90.00
_cell.angle_gamma   90.00
#
_symmetry.space_group_name_H-M   'P 1'
#
loop_
_entity.id
_entity.type
_entity.pdbx_description
1 polymer ?
#
loop_
_entity_poly.entity_id
_entity_poly.type
_entity_poly.pdbx_seq_one_letter_code
_entity_poly.pdbx_strand_id
1 'polypeptide(L)'
;MTKKTLAIVIMAFTLASCGGNKVTVNDQTITLEPGIYAKLTTSMGDILFDFHEDLVPMTAGNFIALAEGTHPKVDAKYADKPYFNGTIFHRVIPKFMIQAGDPDGTGAGSPGYKFPQEISAELKHDKSGVVSMANAGPGTNGSQFFITHNATPHLDGGYNIFAQVISGQEIVVAIGDVERASQDRPVDIVLLQSVDIIRVGKEAKNWNAADEFMAGMDAVEQRKVDAAAALEAEMNDMYSDAKKTATGLRYIIEDIGSGV
;
A
#
# COMPACT_ATOMS: atom_id res chain seq x y z
N MET A 1 -9.58 -4.60 77.58
CA MET A 1 -9.61 -3.58 76.50
C MET A 1 -8.55 -3.97 75.44
N THR A 2 -8.94 -4.70 74.43
CA THR A 2 -8.08 -5.21 73.37
C THR A 2 -8.11 -4.26 72.17
N LYS A 3 -6.97 -3.62 71.88
CA LYS A 3 -6.80 -2.75 70.71
C LYS A 3 -6.68 -3.63 69.44
N LYS A 4 -7.64 -3.51 68.53
CA LYS A 4 -7.58 -4.08 67.18
C LYS A 4 -6.76 -3.15 66.31
N THR A 5 -5.60 -3.57 65.88
CA THR A 5 -4.75 -2.90 64.91
C THR A 5 -5.32 -3.21 63.53
N LEU A 6 -5.80 -2.22 62.81
CA LEU A 6 -6.28 -2.29 61.43
C LEU A 6 -5.02 -2.20 60.48
N ALA A 7 -4.67 -3.30 59.88
CA ALA A 7 -3.64 -3.31 58.85
C ALA A 7 -4.25 -2.82 57.52
N ILE A 8 -3.83 -1.62 57.07
CA ILE A 8 -4.14 -1.10 55.74
C ILE A 8 -3.19 -1.75 54.76
N VAL A 9 -3.70 -2.68 53.94
CA VAL A 9 -2.98 -3.21 52.81
C VAL A 9 -3.03 -2.16 51.71
N ILE A 10 -1.94 -1.44 51.51
CA ILE A 10 -1.75 -0.57 50.36
C ILE A 10 -1.41 -1.47 49.17
N MET A 11 -2.40 -1.74 48.33
CA MET A 11 -2.23 -2.40 47.03
C MET A 11 -1.57 -1.39 46.10
N ALA A 12 -0.26 -1.47 45.94
CA ALA A 12 0.48 -0.70 44.95
C ALA A 12 0.02 -1.15 43.56
N PHE A 13 -0.87 -0.41 42.94
CA PHE A 13 -1.09 -0.50 41.50
C PHE A 13 0.19 -0.01 40.82
N THR A 14 1.01 -0.90 40.36
CA THR A 14 2.04 -0.57 39.37
C THR A 14 1.32 -0.14 38.09
N LEU A 15 1.19 1.18 37.89
CA LEU A 15 0.88 1.75 36.60
C LEU A 15 2.00 1.35 35.64
N ALA A 16 1.80 0.26 34.91
CA ALA A 16 2.60 -0.02 33.74
C ALA A 16 2.45 1.18 32.81
N SER A 17 3.52 1.91 32.61
CA SER A 17 3.62 3.04 31.69
C SER A 17 3.33 2.53 30.26
N CYS A 18 2.08 2.52 29.84
CA CYS A 18 1.63 2.34 28.47
C CYS A 18 1.70 3.69 27.75
N GLY A 19 2.91 4.23 27.55
CA GLY A 19 3.13 5.50 26.84
C GLY A 19 3.36 5.36 25.34
N GLY A 20 3.17 4.17 24.73
CA GLY A 20 3.60 3.90 23.35
C GLY A 20 2.50 3.73 22.31
N ASN A 21 1.23 3.80 22.66
CA ASN A 21 0.11 3.52 21.75
C ASN A 21 -0.88 4.68 21.60
N LYS A 22 -0.47 5.92 21.88
CA LYS A 22 -1.29 7.11 21.70
C LYS A 22 -0.70 8.01 20.63
N VAL A 23 -1.55 8.52 19.77
CA VAL A 23 -1.21 9.50 18.72
C VAL A 23 -2.18 10.68 18.79
N THR A 24 -1.67 11.88 18.52
CA THR A 24 -2.51 13.07 18.39
C THR A 24 -2.76 13.34 16.91
N VAL A 25 -4.02 13.46 16.54
CA VAL A 25 -4.53 13.76 15.20
C VAL A 25 -5.55 14.88 15.31
N ASN A 26 -5.33 16.03 14.68
CA ASN A 26 -6.25 17.19 14.73
C ASN A 26 -6.72 17.52 16.15
N ASP A 27 -5.76 17.65 17.10
CA ASP A 27 -5.99 17.95 18.54
C ASP A 27 -6.72 16.84 19.33
N GLN A 28 -7.03 15.69 18.70
CA GLN A 28 -7.62 14.54 19.36
C GLN A 28 -6.57 13.47 19.67
N THR A 29 -6.54 12.97 20.89
CA THR A 29 -5.66 11.86 21.26
C THR A 29 -6.39 10.53 21.05
N ILE A 30 -5.83 9.71 20.16
CA ILE A 30 -6.35 8.38 19.78
C ILE A 30 -5.47 7.32 20.44
N THR A 31 -6.08 6.32 21.04
CA THR A 31 -5.39 5.13 21.52
C THR A 31 -5.45 4.07 20.40
N LEU A 32 -4.28 3.59 20.00
CA LEU A 32 -4.14 2.61 18.92
C LEU A 32 -4.05 1.20 19.49
N GLU A 33 -4.69 0.25 18.82
CA GLU A 33 -4.52 -1.19 19.05
C GLU A 33 -3.17 -1.68 18.45
N PRO A 34 -2.71 -2.91 18.74
CA PRO A 34 -1.54 -3.47 18.06
C PRO A 34 -1.72 -3.48 16.55
N GLY A 35 -0.76 -2.94 15.78
CA GLY A 35 -0.81 -2.81 14.32
C GLY A 35 0.20 -1.80 13.79
N ILE A 36 0.16 -1.55 12.50
CA ILE A 36 1.00 -0.56 11.80
C ILE A 36 0.09 0.54 11.23
N TYR A 37 0.46 1.79 11.48
CA TYR A 37 -0.33 2.96 11.12
C TYR A 37 0.54 3.99 10.40
N ALA A 38 -0.07 4.83 9.58
CA ALA A 38 0.57 6.03 9.07
C ALA A 38 -0.22 7.28 9.46
N LYS A 39 0.48 8.27 10.01
CA LYS A 39 -0.03 9.63 10.18
C LYS A 39 0.53 10.50 9.07
N LEU A 40 -0.36 10.99 8.21
CA LEU A 40 -0.07 11.98 7.19
C LEU A 40 -0.32 13.37 7.78
N THR A 41 0.70 14.19 7.89
CA THR A 41 0.55 15.61 8.22
C THR A 41 0.47 16.40 6.93
N THR A 42 -0.66 17.07 6.71
CA THR A 42 -0.89 17.89 5.53
C THR A 42 -0.98 19.36 5.87
N SER A 43 -0.95 20.25 4.88
CA SER A 43 -1.17 21.69 5.09
C SER A 43 -2.63 22.01 5.51
N MET A 44 -3.54 21.04 5.50
CA MET A 44 -4.95 21.20 5.85
C MET A 44 -5.38 20.41 7.10
N GLY A 45 -4.47 19.64 7.71
CA GLY A 45 -4.71 18.81 8.88
C GLY A 45 -4.12 17.41 8.75
N ASP A 46 -4.31 16.62 9.79
CA ASP A 46 -3.76 15.27 9.87
C ASP A 46 -4.76 14.22 9.38
N ILE A 47 -4.25 13.17 8.73
CA ILE A 47 -4.99 11.97 8.33
C ILE A 47 -4.26 10.77 8.92
N LEU A 48 -4.98 9.91 9.64
CA LEU A 48 -4.44 8.67 10.21
C LEU A 48 -5.12 7.48 9.55
N PHE A 49 -4.33 6.53 9.07
CA PHE A 49 -4.86 5.27 8.56
C PHE A 49 -4.13 4.05 9.14
N ASP A 50 -4.83 2.92 9.14
CA ASP A 50 -4.42 1.60 9.58
C ASP A 50 -4.07 0.75 8.35
N PHE A 51 -2.93 0.08 8.36
CA PHE A 51 -2.52 -0.78 7.25
C PHE A 51 -3.21 -2.15 7.30
N HIS A 52 -3.31 -2.78 6.16
CA HIS A 52 -3.75 -4.17 6.00
C HIS A 52 -2.54 -5.07 5.67
N GLU A 53 -1.47 -4.93 6.43
CA GLU A 53 -0.18 -5.59 6.17
C GLU A 53 -0.25 -7.11 6.16
N ASP A 54 -1.18 -7.70 6.90
CA ASP A 54 -1.42 -9.15 6.92
C ASP A 54 -2.06 -9.67 5.62
N LEU A 55 -2.84 -8.83 4.92
CA LEU A 55 -3.56 -9.20 3.70
C LEU A 55 -2.81 -8.82 2.42
N VAL A 56 -2.01 -7.77 2.47
CA VAL A 56 -1.29 -7.20 1.32
C VAL A 56 0.11 -6.71 1.72
N PRO A 57 0.98 -7.63 2.21
CA PRO A 57 2.29 -7.28 2.78
C PRO A 57 3.21 -6.58 1.79
N MET A 58 3.20 -6.96 0.51
CA MET A 58 4.03 -6.31 -0.52
C MET A 58 3.62 -4.84 -0.70
N THR A 59 2.33 -4.56 -0.79
CA THR A 59 1.82 -3.21 -1.05
C THR A 59 1.98 -2.32 0.19
N ALA A 60 1.67 -2.83 1.38
CA ALA A 60 1.93 -2.14 2.65
C ALA A 60 3.43 -1.88 2.81
N GLY A 61 4.27 -2.88 2.55
CA GLY A 61 5.73 -2.79 2.59
C GLY A 61 6.28 -1.73 1.64
N ASN A 62 5.75 -1.66 0.41
CA ASN A 62 6.09 -0.61 -0.54
C ASN A 62 5.87 0.80 0.05
N PHE A 63 4.67 1.08 0.56
CA PHE A 63 4.34 2.40 1.09
C PHE A 63 5.19 2.74 2.33
N ILE A 64 5.28 1.80 3.28
CA ILE A 64 6.00 1.99 4.53
C ILE A 64 7.49 2.21 4.28
N ALA A 65 8.13 1.38 3.43
CA ALA A 65 9.55 1.52 3.11
C ALA A 65 9.86 2.84 2.38
N LEU A 66 8.96 3.33 1.51
CA LEU A 66 9.07 4.67 0.92
C LEU A 66 8.96 5.78 1.99
N ALA A 67 7.98 5.68 2.89
CA ALA A 67 7.78 6.66 3.95
C ALA A 67 8.99 6.75 4.90
N GLU A 68 9.63 5.61 5.19
CA GLU A 68 10.80 5.51 6.06
C GLU A 68 12.14 5.77 5.34
N GLY A 69 12.15 5.85 4.00
CA GLY A 69 13.37 6.03 3.21
C GLY A 69 14.23 4.76 3.11
N THR A 70 13.66 3.59 3.36
CA THR A 70 14.36 2.29 3.38
C THR A 70 14.05 1.41 2.16
N HIS A 71 13.35 1.95 1.16
CA HIS A 71 12.85 1.16 0.04
C HIS A 71 13.99 0.67 -0.88
N PRO A 72 14.14 -0.67 -1.09
CA PRO A 72 15.34 -1.25 -1.72
C PRO A 72 15.45 -1.00 -3.23
N LYS A 73 14.35 -0.63 -3.89
CA LYS A 73 14.30 -0.42 -5.36
C LYS A 73 14.06 1.03 -5.76
N VAL A 74 13.97 1.96 -4.80
CA VAL A 74 13.75 3.36 -5.13
C VAL A 74 14.96 3.93 -5.88
N ASP A 75 14.71 4.83 -6.83
CA ASP A 75 15.77 5.54 -7.57
C ASP A 75 16.74 6.22 -6.58
N ALA A 76 18.05 6.14 -6.84
CA ALA A 76 19.11 6.66 -5.98
C ALA A 76 18.90 8.13 -5.56
N LYS A 77 18.27 8.96 -6.39
CA LYS A 77 17.94 10.36 -6.06
C LYS A 77 16.93 10.49 -4.91
N TYR A 78 16.20 9.45 -4.58
CA TYR A 78 15.22 9.38 -3.49
C TYR A 78 15.63 8.46 -2.33
N ALA A 79 16.75 7.75 -2.45
CA ALA A 79 17.23 6.82 -1.42
C ALA A 79 17.56 7.54 -0.10
N ASP A 80 17.49 6.79 1.00
CA ASP A 80 17.91 7.19 2.35
C ASP A 80 17.19 8.44 2.90
N LYS A 81 15.97 8.71 2.42
CA LYS A 81 15.14 9.82 2.91
C LYS A 81 13.64 9.50 2.79
N PRO A 82 12.81 10.06 3.68
CA PRO A 82 11.35 9.95 3.57
C PRO A 82 10.85 10.44 2.21
N TYR A 83 10.34 9.53 1.41
CA TYR A 83 9.99 9.79 0.01
C TYR A 83 8.82 10.76 -0.16
N PHE A 84 7.82 10.66 0.70
CA PHE A 84 6.58 11.41 0.55
C PHE A 84 6.65 12.84 1.09
N ASN A 85 7.66 13.15 1.91
CA ASN A 85 7.74 14.45 2.58
C ASN A 85 7.94 15.58 1.57
N GLY A 86 7.05 16.56 1.62
CA GLY A 86 7.05 17.72 0.72
C GLY A 86 6.41 17.44 -0.65
N THR A 87 5.84 16.26 -0.89
CA THR A 87 5.01 16.01 -2.07
C THR A 87 3.65 16.70 -1.95
N ILE A 88 2.84 16.67 -2.99
CA ILE A 88 1.55 17.36 -3.02
C ILE A 88 0.41 16.41 -3.38
N PHE A 89 -0.81 16.80 -3.01
CA PHE A 89 -2.00 16.24 -3.60
C PHE A 89 -2.19 16.88 -4.99
N HIS A 90 -1.69 16.21 -6.02
CA HIS A 90 -1.63 16.74 -7.38
C HIS A 90 -2.93 16.58 -8.17
N ARG A 91 -3.86 15.73 -7.70
CA ARG A 91 -5.17 15.49 -8.30
C ARG A 91 -6.21 15.23 -7.22
N VAL A 92 -7.30 16.01 -7.22
CA VAL A 92 -8.39 15.84 -6.25
C VAL A 92 -9.73 15.92 -6.97
N ILE A 93 -10.65 15.01 -6.68
CA ILE A 93 -11.99 14.99 -7.27
C ILE A 93 -13.02 14.88 -6.14
N PRO A 94 -13.86 15.89 -5.91
CA PRO A 94 -14.92 15.86 -4.92
C PRO A 94 -15.80 14.62 -5.07
N LYS A 95 -16.19 14.03 -3.95
CA LYS A 95 -17.04 12.83 -3.88
C LYS A 95 -16.44 11.57 -4.49
N PHE A 96 -15.17 11.62 -4.93
CA PHE A 96 -14.46 10.47 -5.49
C PHE A 96 -13.21 10.17 -4.68
N MET A 97 -12.10 10.91 -4.87
CA MET A 97 -10.82 10.62 -4.20
C MET A 97 -9.88 11.83 -4.20
N ILE A 98 -8.87 11.77 -3.36
CA ILE A 98 -7.67 12.63 -3.40
C ILE A 98 -6.45 11.77 -3.70
N GLN A 99 -5.53 12.25 -4.56
CA GLN A 99 -4.36 11.49 -5.04
C GLN A 99 -3.06 12.24 -4.78
N ALA A 100 -2.07 11.53 -4.24
CA ALA A 100 -0.75 12.04 -3.88
C ALA A 100 0.35 11.01 -4.20
N GLY A 101 1.57 11.23 -3.70
CA GLY A 101 2.68 10.27 -3.80
C GLY A 101 3.48 10.35 -5.10
N ASP A 102 3.23 11.36 -5.92
CA ASP A 102 4.07 11.69 -7.07
C ASP A 102 5.21 12.62 -6.64
N PRO A 103 6.49 12.24 -6.80
CA PRO A 103 7.61 13.07 -6.38
C PRO A 103 7.77 14.37 -7.19
N ASP A 104 7.26 14.38 -8.43
CA ASP A 104 7.33 15.53 -9.33
C ASP A 104 6.03 16.37 -9.26
N GLY A 105 4.99 15.87 -8.60
CA GLY A 105 3.69 16.52 -8.45
C GLY A 105 2.95 16.76 -9.76
N THR A 106 3.26 16.01 -10.82
CA THR A 106 2.71 16.18 -12.18
C THR A 106 1.64 15.14 -12.52
N GLY A 107 1.56 14.06 -11.75
CA GLY A 107 0.78 12.85 -12.05
C GLY A 107 1.54 11.82 -12.88
N ALA A 108 2.74 12.16 -13.39
CA ALA A 108 3.57 11.29 -14.23
C ALA A 108 4.89 10.87 -13.56
N GLY A 109 5.20 11.41 -12.40
CA GLY A 109 6.41 11.07 -11.63
C GLY A 109 6.43 9.63 -11.16
N SER A 110 7.63 9.10 -10.94
CA SER A 110 7.87 7.68 -10.61
C SER A 110 8.96 7.54 -9.56
N PRO A 111 8.85 6.53 -8.68
CA PRO A 111 9.92 6.20 -7.73
C PRO A 111 11.10 5.45 -8.39
N GLY A 112 11.06 5.20 -9.71
CA GLY A 112 12.12 4.52 -10.47
C GLY A 112 11.84 3.02 -10.70
N TYR A 113 10.75 2.48 -10.17
CA TYR A 113 10.35 1.08 -10.34
C TYR A 113 8.82 0.96 -10.47
N LYS A 114 8.38 -0.23 -10.82
CA LYS A 114 6.97 -0.64 -10.82
C LYS A 114 6.83 -1.99 -10.15
N PHE A 115 5.65 -2.25 -9.59
CA PHE A 115 5.33 -3.54 -8.99
C PHE A 115 3.91 -4.01 -9.36
N PRO A 116 3.65 -5.34 -9.31
CA PRO A 116 2.39 -5.92 -9.76
C PRO A 116 1.22 -5.66 -8.81
N GLN A 117 0.02 -6.09 -9.24
CA GLN A 117 -1.14 -6.14 -8.36
C GLN A 117 -0.94 -7.18 -7.25
N GLU A 118 -1.43 -6.80 -6.07
CA GLU A 118 -1.62 -7.64 -4.90
C GLU A 118 -3.06 -7.40 -4.43
N ILE A 119 -3.98 -8.21 -4.95
CA ILE A 119 -5.42 -8.05 -4.72
C ILE A 119 -5.88 -9.09 -3.69
N SER A 120 -6.44 -8.61 -2.58
CA SER A 120 -7.15 -9.44 -1.62
C SER A 120 -8.65 -9.41 -1.90
N ALA A 121 -9.30 -10.59 -1.86
CA ALA A 121 -10.75 -10.70 -2.03
C ALA A 121 -11.53 -10.07 -0.86
N GLU A 122 -10.88 -9.93 0.30
CA GLU A 122 -11.44 -9.36 1.52
C GLU A 122 -11.50 -7.83 1.50
N LEU A 123 -10.63 -7.19 0.69
CA LEU A 123 -10.54 -5.73 0.61
C LEU A 123 -11.38 -5.20 -0.54
N LYS A 124 -12.26 -4.24 -0.23
CA LYS A 124 -13.19 -3.63 -1.18
C LYS A 124 -13.20 -2.11 -1.05
N HIS A 125 -13.44 -1.42 -2.15
CA HIS A 125 -13.70 0.01 -2.16
C HIS A 125 -15.17 0.31 -1.82
N ASP A 126 -15.68 -0.27 -0.73
CA ASP A 126 -17.09 -0.26 -0.35
C ASP A 126 -17.48 0.89 0.59
N LYS A 127 -16.52 1.72 0.99
CA LYS A 127 -16.70 2.83 1.96
C LYS A 127 -15.75 4.00 1.68
N SER A 128 -15.92 5.06 2.46
CA SER A 128 -14.99 6.19 2.47
C SER A 128 -13.67 5.83 3.17
N GLY A 129 -12.59 6.55 2.83
CA GLY A 129 -11.30 6.42 3.48
C GLY A 129 -10.51 5.16 3.12
N VAL A 130 -10.90 4.44 2.07
CA VAL A 130 -10.07 3.36 1.52
C VAL A 130 -8.84 3.95 0.87
N VAL A 131 -7.65 3.43 1.23
CA VAL A 131 -6.36 3.87 0.70
C VAL A 131 -5.84 2.83 -0.27
N SER A 132 -5.60 3.25 -1.52
CA SER A 132 -5.19 2.35 -2.61
C SER A 132 -4.05 2.92 -3.44
N MET A 133 -3.26 2.04 -4.06
CA MET A 133 -2.24 2.45 -5.03
C MET A 133 -2.89 2.95 -6.32
N ALA A 134 -2.47 4.12 -6.80
CA ALA A 134 -2.79 4.57 -8.14
C ALA A 134 -1.88 3.85 -9.16
N ASN A 135 -2.46 3.48 -10.31
CA ASN A 135 -1.74 2.81 -11.39
C ASN A 135 -2.29 3.22 -12.78
N ALA A 136 -1.54 2.92 -13.82
CA ALA A 136 -1.91 3.11 -15.23
C ALA A 136 -2.24 1.77 -15.93
N GLY A 137 -2.74 0.81 -15.17
CA GLY A 137 -3.07 -0.55 -15.60
C GLY A 137 -2.26 -1.61 -14.86
N PRO A 138 -2.51 -2.89 -15.10
CA PRO A 138 -1.87 -3.99 -14.40
C PRO A 138 -0.34 -3.92 -14.37
N GLY A 139 0.26 -4.12 -13.19
CA GLY A 139 1.72 -4.14 -13.03
C GLY A 139 2.40 -2.78 -13.06
N THR A 140 1.66 -1.68 -12.91
CA THR A 140 2.22 -0.32 -12.97
C THR A 140 2.12 0.45 -11.65
N ASN A 141 1.88 -0.22 -10.53
CA ASN A 141 1.93 0.40 -9.22
C ASN A 141 3.33 0.97 -8.94
N GLY A 142 3.41 2.08 -8.24
CA GLY A 142 4.67 2.75 -7.87
C GLY A 142 4.57 3.39 -6.50
N SER A 143 4.66 4.72 -6.43
CA SER A 143 4.52 5.49 -5.19
C SER A 143 3.20 6.24 -5.08
N GLN A 144 2.49 6.48 -6.19
CA GLN A 144 1.24 7.24 -6.16
C GLN A 144 0.13 6.43 -5.49
N PHE A 145 -0.64 7.10 -4.64
CA PHE A 145 -1.76 6.53 -3.91
C PHE A 145 -2.95 7.48 -3.90
N PHE A 146 -4.14 6.96 -3.63
CA PHE A 146 -5.34 7.76 -3.45
C PHE A 146 -6.12 7.33 -2.21
N ILE A 147 -6.91 8.26 -1.69
CA ILE A 147 -7.82 8.05 -0.56
C ILE A 147 -9.24 8.37 -1.02
N THR A 148 -10.18 7.45 -0.82
CA THR A 148 -11.55 7.61 -1.29
C THR A 148 -12.39 8.53 -0.41
N HIS A 149 -13.25 9.34 -1.04
CA HIS A 149 -14.28 10.12 -0.33
C HIS A 149 -15.49 9.26 0.01
N ASN A 150 -15.89 8.37 -0.89
CA ASN A 150 -17.06 7.51 -0.79
C ASN A 150 -16.71 6.11 -1.30
N ALA A 151 -17.68 5.19 -1.23
CA ALA A 151 -17.56 3.89 -1.88
C ALA A 151 -17.35 4.05 -3.40
N THR A 152 -16.37 3.30 -3.93
CA THR A 152 -16.00 3.29 -5.36
C THR A 152 -15.82 1.85 -5.86
N PRO A 153 -16.88 1.00 -5.78
CA PRO A 153 -16.76 -0.45 -6.03
C PRO A 153 -16.31 -0.79 -7.47
N HIS A 154 -16.42 0.13 -8.40
CA HIS A 154 -15.91 -0.02 -9.77
C HIS A 154 -14.38 -0.08 -9.84
N LEU A 155 -13.66 0.21 -8.76
CA LEU A 155 -12.21 0.10 -8.65
C LEU A 155 -11.75 -1.26 -8.11
N ASP A 156 -12.66 -2.10 -7.63
CA ASP A 156 -12.34 -3.41 -7.07
C ASP A 156 -11.62 -4.30 -8.08
N GLY A 157 -10.57 -4.99 -7.62
CA GLY A 157 -9.75 -5.86 -8.46
C GLY A 157 -8.76 -5.16 -9.38
N GLY A 158 -8.87 -3.82 -9.56
CA GLY A 158 -7.96 -3.04 -10.41
C GLY A 158 -6.88 -2.28 -9.65
N TYR A 159 -7.09 -2.03 -8.36
CA TYR A 159 -6.22 -1.21 -7.53
C TYR A 159 -5.91 -1.93 -6.21
N ASN A 160 -4.64 -1.87 -5.79
CA ASN A 160 -4.18 -2.49 -4.54
C ASN A 160 -4.66 -1.65 -3.36
N ILE A 161 -5.69 -2.12 -2.66
CA ILE A 161 -6.09 -1.54 -1.36
C ILE A 161 -5.05 -1.99 -0.33
N PHE A 162 -4.54 -1.05 0.48
CA PHE A 162 -3.53 -1.39 1.48
C PHE A 162 -3.76 -0.79 2.87
N ALA A 163 -4.71 0.14 3.00
CA ALA A 163 -5.02 0.76 4.29
C ALA A 163 -6.44 1.34 4.34
N GLN A 164 -6.86 1.70 5.56
CA GLN A 164 -8.14 2.35 5.84
C GLN A 164 -7.94 3.56 6.74
N VAL A 165 -8.47 4.72 6.35
CA VAL A 165 -8.50 5.90 7.22
C VAL A 165 -9.35 5.62 8.47
N ILE A 166 -8.77 5.85 9.63
CA ILE A 166 -9.41 5.69 10.94
C ILE A 166 -9.63 7.03 11.66
N SER A 167 -8.98 8.11 11.20
CA SER A 167 -9.21 9.48 11.68
C SER A 167 -8.77 10.48 10.62
N GLY A 168 -9.44 11.64 10.54
CA GLY A 168 -9.13 12.70 9.57
C GLY A 168 -9.86 12.51 8.22
N GLN A 169 -10.96 11.76 8.16
CA GLN A 169 -11.76 11.65 6.94
C GLN A 169 -12.36 13.01 6.52
N GLU A 170 -12.65 13.88 7.47
CA GLU A 170 -13.07 15.27 7.20
C GLU A 170 -11.99 16.08 6.50
N ILE A 171 -10.70 15.81 6.78
CA ILE A 171 -9.56 16.42 6.07
C ILE A 171 -9.47 15.89 4.64
N VAL A 172 -9.68 14.56 4.43
CA VAL A 172 -9.75 13.97 3.08
C VAL A 172 -10.83 14.67 2.25
N VAL A 173 -12.01 14.89 2.83
CA VAL A 173 -13.12 15.59 2.15
C VAL A 173 -12.75 17.05 1.89
N ALA A 174 -12.20 17.76 2.88
CA ALA A 174 -11.80 19.17 2.72
C ALA A 174 -10.74 19.35 1.62
N ILE A 175 -9.76 18.45 1.51
CA ILE A 175 -8.76 18.46 0.42
C ILE A 175 -9.43 18.22 -0.94
N GLY A 176 -10.41 17.32 -1.00
CA GLY A 176 -11.09 17.02 -2.25
C GLY A 176 -12.03 18.14 -2.74
N ASP A 177 -12.49 18.99 -1.82
CA ASP A 177 -13.43 20.09 -2.11
C ASP A 177 -12.72 21.43 -2.41
N VAL A 178 -11.38 21.52 -2.41
CA VAL A 178 -10.63 22.73 -2.76
C VAL A 178 -10.91 23.15 -4.22
N GLU A 179 -10.70 24.43 -4.52
CA GLU A 179 -10.77 24.93 -5.89
C GLU A 179 -9.75 24.24 -6.79
N ARG A 180 -10.17 23.85 -8.01
CA ARG A 180 -9.37 23.06 -8.94
C ARG A 180 -9.18 23.77 -10.27
N ALA A 181 -7.98 23.66 -10.81
CA ALA A 181 -7.62 24.00 -12.16
C ALA A 181 -7.87 22.80 -13.12
N SER A 182 -7.34 22.87 -14.33
CA SER A 182 -7.37 21.76 -15.29
C SER A 182 -6.74 20.49 -14.71
N GLN A 183 -7.20 19.31 -15.16
CA GLN A 183 -6.74 18.00 -14.72
C GLN A 183 -6.99 17.71 -13.23
N ASP A 184 -8.03 18.33 -12.66
CA ASP A 184 -8.40 18.20 -11.24
C ASP A 184 -7.27 18.57 -10.25
N ARG A 185 -6.37 19.46 -10.67
CA ARG A 185 -5.26 19.93 -9.84
C ARG A 185 -5.75 21.03 -8.90
N PRO A 186 -5.46 21.00 -7.58
CA PRO A 186 -5.72 22.11 -6.68
C PRO A 186 -5.09 23.41 -7.18
N VAL A 187 -5.86 24.53 -7.14
CA VAL A 187 -5.34 25.87 -7.45
C VAL A 187 -4.32 26.28 -6.40
N ASP A 188 -4.67 26.15 -5.13
CA ASP A 188 -3.77 26.31 -4.01
C ASP A 188 -3.13 24.97 -3.68
N ILE A 189 -1.82 24.93 -3.57
CA ILE A 189 -1.05 23.72 -3.31
C ILE A 189 -1.42 23.13 -1.95
N VAL A 190 -1.88 21.89 -1.94
CA VAL A 190 -2.06 21.09 -0.72
C VAL A 190 -0.82 20.20 -0.53
N LEU A 191 -0.02 20.52 0.48
CA LEU A 191 1.22 19.79 0.81
C LEU A 191 0.93 18.55 1.66
N LEU A 192 1.59 17.45 1.34
CA LEU A 192 1.87 16.34 2.23
C LEU A 192 3.23 16.64 2.90
N GLN A 193 3.17 17.18 4.12
CA GLN A 193 4.35 17.69 4.84
C GLN A 193 5.22 16.55 5.36
N SER A 194 4.60 15.54 5.97
CA SER A 194 5.27 14.32 6.43
C SER A 194 4.35 13.10 6.44
N VAL A 195 4.97 11.93 6.42
CA VAL A 195 4.33 10.64 6.67
C VAL A 195 5.11 9.95 7.79
N ASP A 196 4.48 9.79 8.96
CA ASP A 196 5.06 9.16 10.13
C ASP A 196 4.49 7.74 10.30
N ILE A 197 5.34 6.73 10.28
CA ILE A 197 4.94 5.34 10.51
C ILE A 197 4.94 5.04 12.00
N ILE A 198 3.82 4.54 12.51
CA ILE A 198 3.59 4.24 13.93
C ILE A 198 3.38 2.74 14.07
N ARG A 199 4.21 2.08 14.90
CA ARG A 199 4.14 0.65 15.16
C ARG A 199 3.77 0.39 16.61
N VAL A 200 2.64 -0.30 16.82
CA VAL A 200 2.12 -0.65 18.14
C VAL A 200 2.20 -2.16 18.32
N GLY A 201 2.80 -2.60 19.42
CA GLY A 201 2.99 -4.03 19.71
C GLY A 201 4.31 -4.59 19.18
N LYS A 202 4.61 -5.82 19.60
CA LYS A 202 5.90 -6.47 19.30
C LYS A 202 6.00 -6.90 17.84
N GLU A 203 4.92 -7.43 17.29
CA GLU A 203 4.85 -7.94 15.92
C GLU A 203 5.04 -6.79 14.92
N ALA A 204 4.27 -5.71 15.07
CA ALA A 204 4.41 -4.51 14.25
C ALA A 204 5.82 -3.89 14.29
N LYS A 205 6.48 -3.90 15.46
CA LYS A 205 7.85 -3.38 15.63
C LYS A 205 8.90 -4.23 14.94
N ASN A 206 8.66 -5.53 14.81
CA ASN A 206 9.57 -6.46 14.15
C ASN A 206 9.28 -6.64 12.65
N TRP A 207 8.15 -6.12 12.17
CA TRP A 207 7.75 -6.20 10.77
C TRP A 207 8.63 -5.30 9.90
N ASN A 208 9.33 -5.89 8.92
CA ASN A 208 10.27 -5.17 8.06
C ASN A 208 9.65 -4.91 6.69
N ALA A 209 9.34 -3.65 6.43
CA ALA A 209 8.67 -3.22 5.20
C ALA A 209 9.45 -3.56 3.91
N ALA A 210 10.77 -3.38 3.93
CA ALA A 210 11.62 -3.65 2.77
C ALA A 210 11.69 -5.14 2.45
N ASP A 211 11.79 -5.99 3.50
CA ASP A 211 11.84 -7.45 3.35
C ASP A 211 10.51 -7.97 2.82
N GLU A 212 9.37 -7.51 3.33
CA GLU A 212 8.04 -7.91 2.88
C GLU A 212 7.77 -7.49 1.44
N PHE A 213 8.16 -6.28 1.07
CA PHE A 213 8.09 -5.85 -0.34
C PHE A 213 8.91 -6.79 -1.25
N MET A 214 10.14 -7.10 -0.89
CA MET A 214 11.00 -7.97 -1.68
C MET A 214 10.48 -9.40 -1.75
N ALA A 215 10.03 -9.95 -0.62
CA ALA A 215 9.45 -11.30 -0.58
C ALA A 215 8.20 -11.41 -1.49
N GLY A 216 7.35 -10.38 -1.49
CA GLY A 216 6.21 -10.32 -2.41
C GLY A 216 6.61 -10.27 -3.88
N MET A 217 7.64 -9.48 -4.22
CA MET A 217 8.19 -9.43 -5.58
C MET A 217 8.77 -10.76 -6.03
N ASP A 218 9.53 -11.43 -5.17
CA ASP A 218 10.14 -12.74 -5.45
C ASP A 218 9.05 -13.82 -5.62
N ALA A 219 8.01 -13.80 -4.79
CA ALA A 219 6.87 -14.71 -4.92
C ALA A 219 6.10 -14.52 -6.24
N VAL A 220 5.99 -13.28 -6.74
CA VAL A 220 5.38 -13.02 -8.07
C VAL A 220 6.24 -13.57 -9.18
N GLU A 221 7.56 -13.38 -9.12
CA GLU A 221 8.47 -13.89 -10.15
C GLU A 221 8.48 -15.43 -10.17
N GLN A 222 8.50 -16.06 -8.98
CA GLN A 222 8.42 -17.51 -8.87
C GLN A 222 7.13 -18.06 -9.49
N ARG A 223 5.98 -17.43 -9.22
CA ARG A 223 4.71 -17.83 -9.86
C ARG A 223 4.74 -17.75 -11.38
N LYS A 224 5.43 -16.77 -11.97
CA LYS A 224 5.59 -16.69 -13.43
C LYS A 224 6.44 -17.83 -13.96
N VAL A 225 7.54 -18.16 -13.28
CA VAL A 225 8.40 -19.29 -13.64
C VAL A 225 7.62 -20.60 -13.58
N ASP A 226 6.89 -20.84 -12.50
CA ASP A 226 6.07 -22.05 -12.32
C ASP A 226 4.96 -22.15 -13.38
N ALA A 227 4.27 -21.04 -13.68
CA ALA A 227 3.25 -20.99 -14.71
C ALA A 227 3.82 -21.27 -16.11
N ALA A 228 5.01 -20.73 -16.42
CA ALA A 228 5.69 -21.00 -17.69
C ALA A 228 6.10 -22.47 -17.81
N ALA A 229 6.62 -23.07 -16.73
CA ALA A 229 6.96 -24.49 -16.68
C ALA A 229 5.73 -25.40 -16.83
N ALA A 230 4.62 -25.06 -16.18
CA ALA A 230 3.36 -25.79 -16.30
C ALA A 230 2.81 -25.74 -17.74
N LEU A 231 2.83 -24.54 -18.35
CA LEU A 231 2.41 -24.37 -19.75
C LEU A 231 3.31 -25.18 -20.70
N GLU A 232 4.63 -25.20 -20.48
CA GLU A 232 5.54 -25.99 -21.30
C GLU A 232 5.27 -27.49 -21.14
N ALA A 233 4.98 -27.96 -19.93
CA ALA A 233 4.62 -29.35 -19.66
C ALA A 233 3.32 -29.74 -20.40
N GLU A 234 2.27 -28.91 -20.30
CA GLU A 234 1.02 -29.09 -21.02
C GLU A 234 1.20 -29.12 -22.54
N MET A 235 2.01 -28.21 -23.07
CA MET A 235 2.36 -28.17 -24.49
C MET A 235 3.15 -29.41 -24.92
N ASN A 236 4.04 -29.96 -24.06
CA ASN A 236 4.78 -31.17 -24.35
C ASN A 236 3.87 -32.40 -24.40
N ASP A 237 2.90 -32.49 -23.49
CA ASP A 237 1.91 -33.56 -23.46
C ASP A 237 0.98 -33.51 -24.68
N MET A 238 0.40 -32.32 -24.95
CA MET A 238 -0.54 -32.11 -26.07
C MET A 238 0.09 -32.35 -27.43
N TYR A 239 1.39 -32.04 -27.60
CA TYR A 239 2.11 -32.15 -28.84
C TYR A 239 3.31 -33.10 -28.71
N SER A 240 3.10 -34.27 -28.09
CA SER A 240 4.15 -35.28 -27.88
C SER A 240 4.80 -35.72 -29.16
N ASP A 241 4.06 -35.75 -30.26
CA ASP A 241 4.53 -36.16 -31.61
C ASP A 241 5.15 -35.01 -32.43
N ALA A 242 5.09 -33.77 -31.90
CA ALA A 242 5.63 -32.61 -32.62
C ALA A 242 7.15 -32.50 -32.46
N LYS A 243 7.83 -32.23 -33.57
CA LYS A 243 9.26 -31.91 -33.58
C LYS A 243 9.45 -30.46 -33.09
N LYS A 244 10.52 -30.24 -32.29
CA LYS A 244 10.86 -28.90 -31.78
C LYS A 244 12.13 -28.40 -32.49
N THR A 245 12.09 -27.19 -33.05
CA THR A 245 13.28 -26.52 -33.60
C THR A 245 14.17 -25.99 -32.49
N ALA A 246 15.42 -25.63 -32.84
CA ALA A 246 16.35 -24.96 -31.91
C ALA A 246 15.80 -23.61 -31.35
N THR A 247 14.89 -22.96 -32.08
CA THR A 247 14.22 -21.72 -31.67
C THR A 247 12.94 -21.94 -30.88
N GLY A 248 12.59 -23.23 -30.58
CA GLY A 248 11.41 -23.57 -29.78
C GLY A 248 10.10 -23.72 -30.56
N LEU A 249 10.10 -23.51 -31.88
CA LEU A 249 8.93 -23.75 -32.73
C LEU A 249 8.59 -25.24 -32.73
N ARG A 250 7.32 -25.59 -32.53
CA ARG A 250 6.82 -26.97 -32.67
C ARG A 250 6.14 -27.13 -34.02
N TYR A 251 6.33 -28.29 -34.66
CA TYR A 251 5.70 -28.61 -35.93
C TYR A 251 5.42 -30.11 -36.03
N ILE A 252 4.32 -30.46 -36.69
CA ILE A 252 3.98 -31.84 -37.07
C ILE A 252 4.14 -31.91 -38.58
N ILE A 253 4.81 -32.95 -39.06
CA ILE A 253 4.85 -33.24 -40.48
C ILE A 253 3.66 -34.11 -40.77
N GLU A 254 2.60 -33.57 -41.35
CA GLU A 254 1.53 -34.34 -41.92
C GLU A 254 2.02 -34.92 -43.28
N ASP A 255 1.91 -36.23 -43.44
CA ASP A 255 2.21 -36.87 -44.68
C ASP A 255 1.13 -36.44 -45.69
N ILE A 256 1.45 -35.41 -46.50
CA ILE A 256 0.61 -35.02 -47.62
C ILE A 256 0.81 -36.14 -48.64
N GLY A 257 -0.15 -37.08 -48.63
CA GLY A 257 -0.15 -38.23 -49.53
C GLY A 257 0.26 -37.78 -50.93
N SER A 258 1.19 -38.54 -51.55
CA SER A 258 1.59 -38.35 -52.94
C SER A 258 0.34 -38.37 -53.82
N GLY A 259 -0.10 -37.17 -54.21
CA GLY A 259 -1.16 -37.04 -55.20
C GLY A 259 -0.70 -37.74 -56.50
N VAL A 260 -1.39 -38.83 -56.84
CA VAL A 260 -1.27 -39.48 -58.12
C VAL A 260 -2.13 -38.72 -59.13
#